data_207a7b2a7316dbfb0049cedf8ef87cb5
#
_entry.id   207a7b2a7316dbfb0049cedf8ef87cb5
#
_cell.length_a   1.000
_cell.length_b   1.000
_cell.length_c   1.000
_cell.angle_alpha   90.00
_cell.angle_beta   90.00
_cell.angle_gamma   90.00
#
_symmetry.space_group_name_H-M   'P 1'
#
loop_
_entity.id
_entity.type
_entity.pdbx_description
1 polymer ?
#
loop_
_entity_poly.entity_id
_entity_poly.type
_entity_poly.pdbx_seq_one_letter_code
_entity_poly.pdbx_strand_id
1 'polypeptide(L)'
;AGVTGTEMKAVAVPNPERHNGILSHPGVLAAYSRPTRGDPIHRGLFGFYGLACGGQVPAPPANATAVAATFPPDATERELAGFRAANPTCNACHARFDPIGLVTERFDPIGRYHESDASGVIDQSSQLVSLGPDMDGPVDGVSAFTAKLAQGRRLSDCAAQNLAVFTLGREVKEDTSCALQEVKDAFSKTGKFRDFYKALITSPAFIKRDVQ
;
A
#
# COMPACT_ATOMS: atom_id res chain seq x y z
N ALA A 1 25.99 2.02 -7.57
CA ALA A 1 26.63 2.81 -6.53
C ALA A 1 27.69 1.94 -5.86
N GLY A 2 28.99 2.33 -5.91
CA GLY A 2 30.09 1.58 -5.32
C GLY A 2 30.15 1.73 -3.80
N VAL A 3 29.14 1.21 -3.09
CA VAL A 3 29.14 1.22 -1.63
C VAL A 3 29.96 0.03 -1.14
N THR A 4 31.04 0.31 -0.40
CA THR A 4 31.90 -0.68 0.19
C THR A 4 31.84 -0.59 1.72
N GLY A 5 32.02 -1.71 2.43
CA GLY A 5 31.98 -1.79 3.89
C GLY A 5 30.67 -2.36 4.43
N THR A 6 30.64 -2.61 5.74
CA THR A 6 29.50 -3.22 6.46
C THR A 6 28.60 -2.19 7.14
N GLU A 7 28.94 -0.90 7.11
CA GLU A 7 28.16 0.13 7.74
C GLU A 7 27.04 0.63 6.85
N MET A 8 25.91 1.00 7.45
CA MET A 8 24.79 1.63 6.77
C MET A 8 25.18 3.04 6.30
N LYS A 9 25.09 3.28 5.00
CA LYS A 9 25.41 4.57 4.38
C LYS A 9 24.21 5.11 3.61
N ALA A 10 23.95 6.40 3.74
CA ALA A 10 23.00 7.08 2.87
C ALA A 10 23.62 7.24 1.48
N VAL A 11 22.93 6.81 0.46
CA VAL A 11 23.35 6.89 -0.94
C VAL A 11 22.30 7.62 -1.74
N ALA A 12 22.71 8.57 -2.59
CA ALA A 12 21.80 9.19 -3.54
C ALA A 12 21.29 8.14 -4.53
N VAL A 13 19.97 8.09 -4.68
CA VAL A 13 19.31 7.16 -5.59
C VAL A 13 19.10 7.85 -6.93
N PRO A 14 19.68 7.33 -8.02
CA PRO A 14 19.39 7.84 -9.36
C PRO A 14 17.96 7.44 -9.75
N ASN A 15 17.28 8.32 -10.49
CA ASN A 15 15.91 8.11 -10.97
C ASN A 15 14.92 7.81 -9.83
N PRO A 16 14.56 8.83 -9.01
CA PRO A 16 13.70 8.63 -7.85
C PRO A 16 12.32 8.04 -8.18
N GLU A 17 11.80 8.23 -9.40
CA GLU A 17 10.56 7.59 -9.87
C GLU A 17 10.65 6.07 -9.95
N ARG A 18 11.86 5.50 -10.00
CA ARG A 18 12.12 4.05 -10.01
C ARG A 18 12.42 3.48 -8.63
N HIS A 19 12.56 4.35 -7.62
CA HIS A 19 13.04 3.96 -6.29
C HIS A 19 12.19 4.62 -5.20
N ASN A 20 10.98 4.12 -5.00
CA ASN A 20 10.00 4.64 -4.05
C ASN A 20 9.84 3.73 -2.82
N GLY A 21 10.94 3.27 -2.25
CA GLY A 21 10.92 2.41 -1.08
C GLY A 21 10.20 1.09 -1.34
N ILE A 22 9.34 0.69 -0.42
CA ILE A 22 8.65 -0.61 -0.46
C ILE A 22 7.72 -0.77 -1.68
N LEU A 23 7.12 0.33 -2.17
CA LEU A 23 6.19 0.29 -3.30
C LEU A 23 6.86 0.03 -4.66
N SER A 24 8.15 0.27 -4.79
CA SER A 24 8.94 -0.04 -5.97
C SER A 24 9.94 -1.18 -5.74
N HIS A 25 9.87 -1.84 -4.57
CA HIS A 25 10.77 -2.94 -4.26
C HIS A 25 10.42 -4.18 -5.10
N PRO A 26 11.35 -4.74 -5.90
CA PRO A 26 11.06 -5.84 -6.84
C PRO A 26 10.40 -7.05 -6.18
N GLY A 27 10.84 -7.43 -4.98
CA GLY A 27 10.24 -8.54 -4.23
C GLY A 27 8.78 -8.29 -3.83
N VAL A 28 8.41 -7.05 -3.49
CA VAL A 28 7.01 -6.68 -3.18
C VAL A 28 6.19 -6.67 -4.46
N LEU A 29 6.69 -6.02 -5.52
CA LEU A 29 5.99 -5.99 -6.81
C LEU A 29 5.74 -7.39 -7.37
N ALA A 30 6.72 -8.30 -7.25
CA ALA A 30 6.58 -9.68 -7.68
C ALA A 30 5.58 -10.47 -6.82
N ALA A 31 5.59 -10.28 -5.50
CA ALA A 31 4.67 -10.96 -4.58
C ALA A 31 3.19 -10.58 -4.85
N TYR A 32 2.97 -9.36 -5.37
CA TYR A 32 1.63 -8.85 -5.72
C TYR A 32 1.45 -8.70 -7.23
N SER A 33 1.91 -9.69 -8.00
CA SER A 33 1.75 -9.75 -9.46
C SER A 33 1.31 -11.12 -9.92
N ARG A 34 0.78 -11.16 -11.14
CA ARG A 34 0.53 -12.42 -11.86
C ARG A 34 1.82 -12.85 -12.58
N PRO A 35 1.94 -14.13 -12.98
CA PRO A 35 3.16 -14.62 -13.62
C PRO A 35 3.60 -13.85 -14.88
N THR A 36 2.63 -13.34 -15.64
CA THR A 36 2.89 -12.72 -16.96
C THR A 36 2.57 -11.25 -17.05
N ARG A 37 1.90 -10.67 -16.02
CA ARG A 37 1.50 -9.25 -16.00
C ARG A 37 1.40 -8.71 -14.59
N GLY A 38 1.45 -7.39 -14.43
CA GLY A 38 1.17 -6.71 -13.17
C GLY A 38 -0.22 -7.05 -12.62
N ASP A 39 -0.45 -6.76 -11.36
CA ASP A 39 -1.77 -6.94 -10.74
C ASP A 39 -2.12 -5.71 -9.91
N PRO A 40 -2.73 -4.69 -10.52
CA PRO A 40 -3.12 -3.47 -9.81
C PRO A 40 -4.07 -3.73 -8.65
N ILE A 41 -4.89 -4.79 -8.73
CA ILE A 41 -5.79 -5.15 -7.63
C ILE A 41 -4.99 -5.51 -6.38
N HIS A 42 -4.09 -6.49 -6.46
CA HIS A 42 -3.31 -6.94 -5.30
C HIS A 42 -2.28 -5.90 -4.84
N ARG A 43 -1.61 -5.20 -5.77
CA ARG A 43 -0.73 -4.08 -5.44
C ARG A 43 -1.50 -2.93 -4.76
N GLY A 44 -2.71 -2.66 -5.25
CA GLY A 44 -3.62 -1.68 -4.66
C GLY A 44 -4.08 -2.07 -3.26
N LEU A 45 -4.46 -3.32 -3.05
CA LEU A 45 -4.83 -3.85 -1.73
C LEU A 45 -3.67 -3.78 -0.74
N PHE A 46 -2.43 -4.07 -1.19
CA PHE A 46 -1.24 -3.88 -0.36
C PHE A 46 -1.06 -2.43 0.07
N GLY A 47 -1.19 -1.47 -0.87
CA GLY A 47 -1.12 -0.04 -0.55
C GLY A 47 -2.26 0.41 0.36
N PHE A 48 -3.47 -0.06 0.09
CA PHE A 48 -4.66 0.31 0.85
C PHE A 48 -4.64 -0.22 2.29
N TYR A 49 -4.40 -1.51 2.48
CA TYR A 49 -4.38 -2.12 3.81
C TYR A 49 -3.04 -1.97 4.52
N GLY A 50 -1.95 -2.25 3.82
CA GLY A 50 -0.62 -2.34 4.42
C GLY A 50 0.02 -1.00 4.74
N LEU A 51 -0.25 0.04 3.94
CA LEU A 51 0.41 1.33 4.06
C LEU A 51 -0.54 2.45 4.50
N ALA A 52 -1.78 2.43 4.02
CA ALA A 52 -2.74 3.50 4.30
C ALA A 52 -3.77 3.14 5.37
N CYS A 53 -3.87 1.88 5.81
CA CYS A 53 -4.90 1.40 6.74
C CYS A 53 -6.31 1.91 6.34
N GLY A 54 -6.68 1.69 5.10
CA GLY A 54 -7.86 2.26 4.44
C GLY A 54 -9.22 1.72 4.92
N GLY A 55 -9.23 0.93 5.99
CA GLY A 55 -10.43 0.33 6.54
C GLY A 55 -10.87 -0.96 5.82
N GLN A 56 -12.05 -1.46 6.15
CA GLN A 56 -12.54 -2.72 5.59
C GLN A 56 -13.12 -2.54 4.19
N VAL A 57 -12.80 -3.48 3.31
CA VAL A 57 -13.47 -3.66 2.02
C VAL A 57 -14.44 -4.83 2.15
N PRO A 58 -15.69 -4.68 1.70
CA PRO A 58 -16.66 -5.77 1.72
C PRO A 58 -16.16 -7.01 0.99
N ALA A 59 -16.64 -8.19 1.38
CA ALA A 59 -16.38 -9.41 0.64
C ALA A 59 -16.90 -9.29 -0.81
N PRO A 60 -16.20 -9.87 -1.79
CA PRO A 60 -16.69 -9.89 -3.18
C PRO A 60 -18.10 -10.50 -3.26
N PRO A 61 -19.00 -9.91 -4.04
CA PRO A 61 -20.32 -10.51 -4.26
C PRO A 61 -20.20 -11.86 -4.98
N ALA A 62 -21.16 -12.75 -4.75
CA ALA A 62 -21.12 -14.11 -5.27
C ALA A 62 -20.98 -14.21 -6.82
N ASN A 63 -21.45 -13.20 -7.54
CA ASN A 63 -21.37 -13.12 -8.99
C ASN A 63 -20.12 -12.39 -9.53
N ALA A 64 -19.20 -11.97 -8.68
CA ALA A 64 -18.02 -11.18 -9.09
C ALA A 64 -17.20 -11.85 -10.20
N THR A 65 -16.97 -13.17 -10.07
CA THR A 65 -16.22 -13.94 -11.06
C THR A 65 -16.97 -14.01 -12.42
N ALA A 66 -18.30 -14.18 -12.38
CA ALA A 66 -19.11 -14.21 -13.60
C ALA A 66 -19.09 -12.85 -14.31
N VAL A 67 -19.15 -11.74 -13.56
CA VAL A 67 -19.02 -10.38 -14.12
C VAL A 67 -17.63 -10.18 -14.72
N ALA A 68 -16.57 -10.55 -14.00
CA ALA A 68 -15.20 -10.42 -14.50
C ALA A 68 -14.95 -11.23 -15.78
N ALA A 69 -15.61 -12.38 -15.96
CA ALA A 69 -15.51 -13.19 -17.16
C ALA A 69 -16.13 -12.55 -18.41
N THR A 70 -16.91 -11.46 -18.26
CA THR A 70 -17.47 -10.70 -19.39
C THR A 70 -16.50 -9.64 -19.93
N PHE A 71 -15.39 -9.37 -19.25
CA PHE A 71 -14.41 -8.36 -19.67
C PHE A 71 -13.53 -8.92 -20.80
N PRO A 72 -13.07 -8.08 -21.75
CA PRO A 72 -12.20 -8.53 -22.81
C PRO A 72 -10.93 -9.21 -22.28
N PRO A 73 -10.56 -10.41 -22.76
CA PRO A 73 -9.43 -11.17 -22.22
C PRO A 73 -8.06 -10.55 -22.55
N ASP A 74 -8.00 -9.76 -23.59
CA ASP A 74 -6.81 -9.05 -24.11
C ASP A 74 -6.71 -7.59 -23.63
N ALA A 75 -7.67 -7.13 -22.81
CA ALA A 75 -7.65 -5.79 -22.26
C ALA A 75 -6.43 -5.57 -21.35
N THR A 76 -5.87 -4.38 -21.40
CA THR A 76 -4.83 -3.91 -20.46
C THR A 76 -5.38 -3.82 -19.04
N GLU A 77 -4.51 -3.81 -18.02
CA GLU A 77 -4.96 -3.68 -16.63
C GLU A 77 -5.71 -2.37 -16.39
N ARG A 78 -5.32 -1.29 -17.08
CA ARG A 78 -6.02 0.00 -17.02
C ARG A 78 -7.42 -0.08 -17.62
N GLU A 79 -7.59 -0.73 -18.76
CA GLU A 79 -8.91 -0.94 -19.36
C GLU A 79 -9.78 -1.83 -18.47
N LEU A 80 -9.22 -2.89 -17.90
CA LEU A 80 -9.91 -3.73 -16.93
C LEU A 80 -10.34 -2.94 -15.68
N ALA A 81 -9.52 -2.03 -15.19
CA ALA A 81 -9.90 -1.10 -14.12
C ALA A 81 -11.03 -0.17 -14.54
N GLY A 82 -11.03 0.31 -15.78
CA GLY A 82 -12.12 1.07 -16.38
C GLY A 82 -13.44 0.30 -16.41
N PHE A 83 -13.42 -0.97 -16.84
CA PHE A 83 -14.62 -1.83 -16.82
C PHE A 83 -15.14 -2.06 -15.39
N ARG A 84 -14.25 -2.26 -14.41
CA ARG A 84 -14.64 -2.37 -12.99
C ARG A 84 -15.24 -1.06 -12.46
N ALA A 85 -14.66 0.06 -12.82
CA ALA A 85 -15.16 1.39 -12.42
C ALA A 85 -16.54 1.69 -13.01
N ALA A 86 -16.81 1.25 -14.24
CA ALA A 86 -18.10 1.43 -14.91
C ALA A 86 -19.21 0.51 -14.36
N ASN A 87 -18.83 -0.60 -13.71
CA ASN A 87 -19.79 -1.57 -13.14
C ASN A 87 -20.06 -1.24 -11.67
N PRO A 88 -21.28 -0.85 -11.25
CA PRO A 88 -21.57 -0.46 -9.87
C PRO A 88 -21.23 -1.54 -8.84
N THR A 89 -21.43 -2.82 -9.17
CA THR A 89 -21.14 -3.96 -8.29
C THR A 89 -19.63 -4.07 -8.03
N CYS A 90 -18.80 -3.88 -9.06
CA CYS A 90 -17.34 -3.92 -8.93
C CYS A 90 -16.81 -2.63 -8.28
N ASN A 91 -17.32 -1.48 -8.71
CA ASN A 91 -16.83 -0.17 -8.28
C ASN A 91 -16.98 0.06 -6.77
N ALA A 92 -17.99 -0.52 -6.13
CA ALA A 92 -18.20 -0.40 -4.68
C ALA A 92 -16.95 -0.74 -3.84
N CYS A 93 -16.11 -1.66 -4.34
CA CYS A 93 -14.86 -2.07 -3.70
C CYS A 93 -13.64 -1.51 -4.46
N HIS A 94 -13.60 -1.70 -5.78
CA HIS A 94 -12.43 -1.44 -6.61
C HIS A 94 -12.06 0.05 -6.68
N ALA A 95 -13.01 0.97 -6.54
CA ALA A 95 -12.72 2.41 -6.46
C ALA A 95 -11.71 2.77 -5.36
N ARG A 96 -11.59 1.95 -4.31
CA ARG A 96 -10.75 2.24 -3.15
C ARG A 96 -9.28 1.85 -3.35
N PHE A 97 -9.02 0.78 -4.09
CA PHE A 97 -7.67 0.21 -4.19
C PHE A 97 -7.13 0.13 -5.63
N ASP A 98 -7.96 -0.03 -6.67
CA ASP A 98 -7.47 -0.01 -8.05
C ASP A 98 -6.65 1.25 -8.37
N PRO A 99 -7.07 2.48 -7.96
CA PRO A 99 -6.27 3.69 -8.19
C PRO A 99 -4.89 3.63 -7.56
N ILE A 100 -4.75 2.99 -6.39
CA ILE A 100 -3.45 2.81 -5.72
C ILE A 100 -2.58 1.81 -6.49
N GLY A 101 -3.18 0.77 -7.05
CA GLY A 101 -2.45 -0.20 -7.85
C GLY A 101 -1.98 0.36 -9.18
N LEU A 102 -2.82 1.16 -9.84
CA LEU A 102 -2.53 1.76 -11.14
C LEU A 102 -1.35 2.74 -11.12
N VAL A 103 -1.00 3.34 -9.96
CA VAL A 103 0.23 4.15 -9.87
C VAL A 103 1.51 3.34 -10.07
N THR A 104 1.43 2.00 -10.01
CA THR A 104 2.56 1.08 -10.18
C THR A 104 2.63 0.46 -11.57
N GLU A 105 1.82 0.90 -12.53
CA GLU A 105 1.71 0.30 -13.87
C GLU A 105 3.02 0.26 -14.65
N ARG A 106 3.93 1.23 -14.42
CA ARG A 106 5.27 1.23 -15.03
C ARG A 106 6.21 0.15 -14.51
N PHE A 107 5.79 -0.66 -13.55
CA PHE A 107 6.58 -1.79 -13.05
C PHE A 107 5.99 -3.12 -13.52
N ASP A 108 6.79 -3.89 -14.24
CA ASP A 108 6.42 -5.24 -14.69
C ASP A 108 6.28 -6.23 -13.49
N PRO A 109 5.90 -7.49 -13.74
CA PRO A 109 5.72 -8.48 -12.67
C PRO A 109 6.95 -8.71 -11.77
N ILE A 110 8.15 -8.48 -12.26
CA ILE A 110 9.39 -8.65 -11.49
C ILE A 110 10.02 -7.33 -11.05
N GLY A 111 9.28 -6.23 -11.20
CA GLY A 111 9.68 -4.91 -10.72
C GLY A 111 10.64 -4.14 -11.64
N ARG A 112 10.76 -4.52 -12.91
CA ARG A 112 11.51 -3.69 -13.87
C ARG A 112 10.63 -2.52 -14.30
N TYR A 113 11.23 -1.36 -14.40
CA TYR A 113 10.55 -0.11 -14.78
C TYR A 113 10.53 0.07 -16.30
N HIS A 114 9.36 0.42 -16.83
CA HIS A 114 9.10 0.70 -18.24
C HIS A 114 8.31 2.01 -18.37
N GLU A 115 8.71 2.89 -19.25
CA GLU A 115 7.98 4.13 -19.55
C GLU A 115 6.87 3.91 -20.58
N SER A 116 7.05 2.88 -21.41
CA SER A 116 6.13 2.53 -22.50
C SER A 116 6.09 1.03 -22.71
N ASP A 117 5.02 0.56 -23.33
CA ASP A 117 4.82 -0.80 -23.82
C ASP A 117 4.38 -0.78 -25.29
N ALA A 118 3.84 -1.90 -25.79
CA ALA A 118 3.35 -2.01 -27.16
C ALA A 118 2.18 -1.08 -27.49
N SER A 119 1.44 -0.63 -26.48
CA SER A 119 0.30 0.30 -26.63
C SER A 119 0.73 1.79 -26.58
N GLY A 120 1.97 2.08 -26.21
CA GLY A 120 2.50 3.44 -26.10
C GLY A 120 3.01 3.78 -24.70
N VAL A 121 2.94 5.06 -24.32
CA VAL A 121 3.35 5.53 -23.00
C VAL A 121 2.37 5.00 -21.94
N ILE A 122 2.93 4.34 -20.91
CA ILE A 122 2.13 3.77 -19.81
C ILE A 122 1.60 4.93 -18.95
N ASP A 123 0.29 5.06 -18.90
CA ASP A 123 -0.41 5.99 -18.00
C ASP A 123 -0.44 5.43 -16.59
N GLN A 124 0.07 6.17 -15.62
CA GLN A 124 0.05 5.85 -14.19
C GLN A 124 -0.74 6.85 -13.35
N SER A 125 -1.48 7.75 -14.02
CA SER A 125 -2.35 8.70 -13.34
C SER A 125 -3.55 8.00 -12.68
N SER A 126 -3.99 8.51 -11.55
CA SER A 126 -5.11 7.94 -10.80
C SER A 126 -5.80 8.97 -9.94
N GLN A 127 -7.02 8.66 -9.51
CA GLN A 127 -7.81 9.45 -8.58
C GLN A 127 -8.04 8.63 -7.30
N LEU A 128 -7.34 8.98 -6.22
CA LEU A 128 -7.52 8.33 -4.93
C LEU A 128 -8.83 8.75 -4.29
N VAL A 129 -9.51 7.80 -3.66
CA VAL A 129 -10.77 8.02 -2.94
C VAL A 129 -10.86 7.16 -1.69
N SER A 130 -11.65 7.61 -0.71
CA SER A 130 -11.94 6.84 0.52
C SER A 130 -10.72 6.59 1.42
N LEU A 131 -9.68 7.39 1.29
CA LEU A 131 -8.53 7.39 2.19
C LEU A 131 -8.55 8.59 3.16
N GLY A 132 -9.40 9.57 2.90
CA GLY A 132 -9.53 10.78 3.69
C GLY A 132 -8.93 12.02 3.02
N PRO A 133 -9.24 13.22 3.55
CA PRO A 133 -8.94 14.48 2.87
C PRO A 133 -7.45 14.77 2.68
N ASP A 134 -6.59 14.13 3.47
CA ASP A 134 -5.14 14.20 3.35
C ASP A 134 -4.57 13.38 2.19
N MET A 135 -5.32 12.37 1.74
CA MET A 135 -4.87 11.42 0.72
C MET A 135 -5.68 11.49 -0.56
N ASP A 136 -6.99 11.76 -0.47
CA ASP A 136 -7.88 11.75 -1.63
C ASP A 136 -7.47 12.80 -2.66
N GLY A 137 -7.79 12.55 -3.93
CA GLY A 137 -7.45 13.43 -5.02
C GLY A 137 -6.52 12.82 -6.07
N PRO A 138 -6.11 13.62 -7.06
CA PRO A 138 -5.27 13.14 -8.15
C PRO A 138 -3.87 12.77 -7.69
N VAL A 139 -3.31 11.77 -8.36
CA VAL A 139 -1.94 11.31 -8.16
C VAL A 139 -1.39 10.78 -9.49
N ASP A 140 -0.13 11.05 -9.77
CA ASP A 140 0.56 10.57 -10.96
C ASP A 140 1.79 9.74 -10.56
N GLY A 141 1.62 8.43 -10.65
CA GLY A 141 2.64 7.44 -10.38
C GLY A 141 2.98 7.24 -8.91
N VAL A 142 3.85 6.28 -8.70
CA VAL A 142 4.23 5.79 -7.36
C VAL A 142 4.95 6.85 -6.52
N SER A 143 5.72 7.74 -7.14
CA SER A 143 6.41 8.84 -6.44
C SER A 143 5.44 9.82 -5.79
N ALA A 144 4.41 10.24 -6.55
CA ALA A 144 3.38 11.15 -6.03
C ALA A 144 2.54 10.48 -4.92
N PHE A 145 2.20 9.21 -5.07
CA PHE A 145 1.53 8.44 -4.03
C PHE A 145 2.36 8.32 -2.76
N THR A 146 3.65 7.99 -2.90
CA THR A 146 4.59 7.89 -1.77
C THR A 146 4.76 9.25 -1.06
N ALA A 147 4.82 10.34 -1.82
CA ALA A 147 4.90 11.68 -1.25
C ALA A 147 3.65 12.03 -0.42
N LYS A 148 2.44 11.69 -0.91
CA LYS A 148 1.20 11.86 -0.14
C LYS A 148 1.22 11.04 1.15
N LEU A 149 1.64 9.77 1.10
CA LEU A 149 1.76 8.91 2.29
C LEU A 149 2.74 9.49 3.33
N ALA A 150 3.81 10.15 2.88
CA ALA A 150 4.85 10.71 3.74
C ALA A 150 4.48 12.06 4.37
N GLN A 151 3.49 12.78 3.84
CA GLN A 151 3.13 14.12 4.32
C GLN A 151 2.41 14.15 5.66
N GLY A 152 1.75 13.05 6.04
CA GLY A 152 0.94 12.97 7.25
C GLY A 152 1.42 11.90 8.22
N ARG A 153 0.55 11.59 9.18
CA ARG A 153 0.79 10.52 10.16
C ARG A 153 0.29 9.16 9.68
N ARG A 154 -0.46 9.11 8.59
CA ARG A 154 -1.16 7.90 8.13
C ARG A 154 -0.23 6.71 7.99
N LEU A 155 0.87 6.87 7.26
CA LEU A 155 1.84 5.78 7.05
C LEU A 155 2.48 5.33 8.37
N SER A 156 2.91 6.26 9.22
CA SER A 156 3.53 5.92 10.50
C SER A 156 2.54 5.28 11.48
N ASP A 157 1.32 5.77 11.53
CA ASP A 157 0.27 5.22 12.39
C ASP A 157 -0.17 3.84 11.91
N CYS A 158 -0.32 3.64 10.59
CA CYS A 158 -0.61 2.35 10.00
C CYS A 158 0.52 1.34 10.22
N ALA A 159 1.76 1.74 10.01
CA ALA A 159 2.91 0.88 10.28
C ALA A 159 2.99 0.48 11.76
N ALA A 160 2.79 1.43 12.68
CA ALA A 160 2.78 1.16 14.11
C ALA A 160 1.65 0.20 14.50
N GLN A 161 0.47 0.33 13.92
CA GLN A 161 -0.64 -0.58 14.17
C GLN A 161 -0.34 -1.99 13.68
N ASN A 162 0.12 -2.13 12.44
CA ASN A 162 0.47 -3.44 11.87
C ASN A 162 1.61 -4.12 12.64
N LEU A 163 2.63 -3.36 13.05
CA LEU A 163 3.72 -3.86 13.88
C LEU A 163 3.25 -4.28 15.29
N ALA A 164 2.31 -3.53 15.88
CA ALA A 164 1.73 -3.89 17.16
C ALA A 164 0.92 -5.20 17.06
N VAL A 165 0.06 -5.34 16.04
CA VAL A 165 -0.68 -6.58 15.78
C VAL A 165 0.27 -7.76 15.61
N PHE A 166 1.32 -7.59 14.80
CA PHE A 166 2.35 -8.62 14.59
C PHE A 166 3.06 -9.00 15.89
N THR A 167 3.48 -8.01 16.68
CA THR A 167 4.27 -8.25 17.91
C THR A 167 3.41 -8.84 19.02
N LEU A 168 2.16 -8.41 19.15
CA LEU A 168 1.23 -8.89 20.18
C LEU A 168 0.57 -10.24 19.82
N GLY A 169 0.60 -10.62 18.53
CA GLY A 169 -0.02 -11.84 18.02
C GLY A 169 -1.55 -11.83 18.11
N ARG A 170 -2.16 -10.65 18.22
CA ARG A 170 -3.60 -10.46 18.33
C ARG A 170 -4.05 -9.14 17.70
N GLU A 171 -5.31 -9.05 17.33
CA GLU A 171 -5.91 -7.80 16.90
C GLU A 171 -5.86 -6.76 18.03
N VAL A 172 -5.66 -5.51 17.66
CA VAL A 172 -5.69 -4.38 18.58
C VAL A 172 -7.12 -3.88 18.63
N LYS A 173 -7.81 -4.15 19.75
CA LYS A 173 -9.17 -3.68 20.00
C LYS A 173 -9.18 -2.19 20.36
N GLU A 174 -10.35 -1.56 20.26
CA GLU A 174 -10.53 -0.13 20.59
C GLU A 174 -10.16 0.21 22.05
N ASP A 175 -10.36 -0.70 22.98
CA ASP A 175 -10.01 -0.53 24.41
C ASP A 175 -8.49 -0.46 24.67
N THR A 176 -7.68 -1.03 23.78
CA THR A 176 -6.20 -0.88 23.78
C THR A 176 -5.73 0.32 22.98
N SER A 177 -6.62 1.07 22.34
CA SER A 177 -6.31 2.16 21.44
C SER A 177 -5.53 3.30 22.11
N CYS A 178 -5.86 3.65 23.37
CA CYS A 178 -5.14 4.71 24.11
C CYS A 178 -3.67 4.32 24.35
N ALA A 179 -3.42 3.08 24.82
CA ALA A 179 -2.05 2.60 25.04
C ALA A 179 -1.25 2.50 23.73
N LEU A 180 -1.93 2.14 22.63
CA LEU A 180 -1.32 2.10 21.33
C LEU A 180 -1.09 3.51 20.74
N GLN A 181 -1.88 4.51 21.12
CA GLN A 181 -1.69 5.88 20.68
C GLN A 181 -0.33 6.45 21.14
N GLU A 182 0.09 6.17 22.37
CA GLU A 182 1.43 6.56 22.86
C GLU A 182 2.55 5.91 22.04
N VAL A 183 2.35 4.63 21.65
CA VAL A 183 3.31 3.91 20.79
C VAL A 183 3.36 4.52 19.37
N LYS A 184 2.19 4.86 18.80
CA LYS A 184 2.09 5.55 17.51
C LYS A 184 2.78 6.90 17.56
N ASP A 185 2.58 7.67 18.63
CA ASP A 185 3.20 8.99 18.82
C ASP A 185 4.71 8.89 18.95
N ALA A 186 5.23 7.92 19.69
CA ALA A 186 6.66 7.68 19.82
C ALA A 186 7.32 7.32 18.49
N PHE A 187 6.65 6.47 17.69
CA PHE A 187 7.14 6.09 16.35
C PHE A 187 7.07 7.24 15.37
N SER A 188 5.94 7.95 15.31
CA SER A 188 5.73 9.07 14.39
C SER A 188 6.72 10.22 14.57
N LYS A 189 7.18 10.46 15.82
CA LYS A 189 8.18 11.51 16.13
C LYS A 189 9.55 11.24 15.51
N THR A 190 9.96 9.98 15.40
CA THR A 190 11.35 9.64 15.05
C THR A 190 11.45 8.79 13.78
N GLY A 191 10.41 8.08 13.39
CA GLY A 191 10.40 7.09 12.32
C GLY A 191 11.30 5.87 12.60
N LYS A 192 11.76 5.69 13.84
CA LYS A 192 12.72 4.64 14.20
C LYS A 192 12.01 3.45 14.84
N PHE A 193 12.14 2.27 14.27
CA PHE A 193 11.61 1.03 14.83
C PHE A 193 12.06 0.77 16.27
N ARG A 194 13.28 1.16 16.63
CA ARG A 194 13.75 1.06 18.01
C ARG A 194 12.87 1.80 19.00
N ASP A 195 12.42 2.99 18.65
CA ASP A 195 11.59 3.82 19.53
C ASP A 195 10.16 3.29 19.58
N PHE A 196 9.65 2.75 18.46
CA PHE A 196 8.41 1.98 18.44
C PHE A 196 8.46 0.80 19.43
N TYR A 197 9.48 -0.09 19.32
CA TYR A 197 9.55 -1.26 20.17
C TYR A 197 9.76 -0.91 21.64
N LYS A 198 10.55 0.12 21.95
CA LYS A 198 10.70 0.60 23.33
C LYS A 198 9.36 1.04 23.90
N ALA A 199 8.61 1.87 23.19
CA ALA A 199 7.30 2.33 23.62
C ALA A 199 6.32 1.15 23.77
N LEU A 200 6.31 0.21 22.83
CA LEU A 200 5.40 -0.93 22.85
C LEU A 200 5.64 -1.84 24.07
N ILE A 201 6.89 -2.27 24.31
CA ILE A 201 7.20 -3.21 25.40
C ILE A 201 7.00 -2.62 26.81
N THR A 202 7.00 -1.28 26.92
CA THR A 202 6.71 -0.56 28.18
C THR A 202 5.24 -0.15 28.29
N SER A 203 4.45 -0.33 27.23
CA SER A 203 3.05 0.07 27.22
C SER A 203 2.15 -0.90 27.99
N PRO A 204 1.03 -0.41 28.54
CA PRO A 204 0.02 -1.28 29.14
C PRO A 204 -0.50 -2.36 28.18
N ALA A 205 -0.55 -2.10 26.88
CA ALA A 205 -0.97 -3.06 25.87
C ALA A 205 -0.09 -4.30 25.79
N PHE A 206 1.20 -4.19 26.13
CA PHE A 206 2.13 -5.28 26.16
C PHE A 206 2.21 -5.94 27.53
N ILE A 207 2.22 -5.13 28.62
CA ILE A 207 2.48 -5.60 29.99
C ILE A 207 1.24 -6.23 30.62
N LYS A 208 0.05 -5.66 30.34
CA LYS A 208 -1.22 -6.16 30.91
C LYS A 208 -1.84 -7.19 29.98
N ARG A 209 -2.02 -8.40 30.49
CA ARG A 209 -2.86 -9.42 29.86
C ARG A 209 -4.26 -9.30 30.47
N ASP A 210 -5.24 -8.96 29.67
CA ASP A 210 -6.63 -9.21 30.07
C ASP A 210 -6.83 -10.73 30.07
N VAL A 211 -7.00 -11.29 31.26
CA VAL A 211 -7.43 -12.68 31.44
C VAL A 211 -8.91 -12.68 31.10
N GLN A 212 -9.26 -13.17 29.90
CA GLN A 212 -10.62 -13.48 29.51
C GLN A 212 -11.02 -14.83 30.09
#